data_abb9139c111e3eb9ccaa050d860f346c
#
_entry.id   abb9139c111e3eb9ccaa050d860f346c
#
_cell.length_a   1.000
_cell.length_b   1.000
_cell.length_c   1.000
_cell.angle_alpha   90.00
_cell.angle_beta   90.00
_cell.angle_gamma   90.00
#
_symmetry.space_group_name_H-M   'P 1'
#
loop_
_entity.id
_entity.type
_entity.pdbx_description
1 polymer ?
#
loop_
_entity_poly.entity_id
_entity_poly.type
_entity_poly.pdbx_seq_one_letter_code
_entity_poly.pdbx_strand_id
1 'polypeptide(L)'
;MTDNVDELGPVDWIVVEFPGSKLTGTIAPILTDYVDRGLIRVLDLLFLKKDEDGSFEAFEVTDPEEDTALGELRALETEMAMILSEQDVADLAETIEPGSSAAVLVWENLWAAPFGAAVRHAGGQLAASGRIPIQAVIAAIEADAAETAEAAELAAAAQTDQGD
;
A
#
# COMPACT_ATOMS: atom_id res chain seq x y z
N MET A 1 17.29 -21.84 -10.53
CA MET A 1 16.75 -20.82 -11.43
C MET A 1 17.10 -19.46 -10.85
N THR A 2 18.00 -18.79 -11.42
CA THR A 2 18.21 -17.38 -11.14
C THR A 2 17.09 -16.65 -11.88
N ASP A 3 15.94 -16.48 -11.23
CA ASP A 3 14.99 -15.50 -11.68
C ASP A 3 15.73 -14.18 -11.76
N ASN A 4 15.67 -13.58 -12.92
CA ASN A 4 16.47 -12.43 -13.28
C ASN A 4 16.09 -11.30 -12.33
N VAL A 5 16.95 -10.98 -11.38
CA VAL A 5 16.71 -9.91 -10.38
C VAL A 5 16.37 -8.57 -11.08
N ASP A 6 16.78 -8.45 -12.35
CA ASP A 6 16.47 -7.29 -13.19
C ASP A 6 14.98 -7.22 -13.60
N GLU A 7 14.25 -8.32 -13.49
CA GLU A 7 12.80 -8.37 -13.80
C GLU A 7 11.91 -8.10 -12.59
N LEU A 8 12.49 -8.04 -11.38
CA LEU A 8 11.73 -7.76 -10.18
C LEU A 8 11.42 -6.27 -10.03
N GLY A 9 10.16 -5.97 -9.78
CA GLY A 9 9.69 -4.65 -9.40
C GLY A 9 9.93 -4.33 -7.93
N PRO A 10 9.70 -3.09 -7.50
CA PRO A 10 9.71 -2.73 -6.09
C PRO A 10 8.67 -3.51 -5.31
N VAL A 11 9.03 -3.92 -4.10
CA VAL A 11 8.14 -4.62 -3.18
C VAL A 11 7.72 -3.65 -2.07
N ASP A 12 6.42 -3.56 -1.85
CA ASP A 12 5.80 -2.78 -0.79
C ASP A 12 5.05 -3.69 0.16
N TRP A 13 4.81 -3.18 1.37
CA TRP A 13 3.95 -3.83 2.35
C TRP A 13 3.09 -2.81 3.09
N ILE A 14 1.91 -3.24 3.51
CA ILE A 14 1.02 -2.45 4.38
C ILE A 14 0.39 -3.35 5.43
N VAL A 15 0.05 -2.73 6.56
CA VAL A 15 -0.87 -3.30 7.55
C VAL A 15 -2.11 -2.44 7.58
N VAL A 16 -3.27 -3.05 7.38
CA VAL A 16 -4.56 -2.38 7.44
C VAL A 16 -5.32 -2.93 8.62
N GLU A 17 -5.59 -2.08 9.61
CA GLU A 17 -6.35 -2.43 10.79
C GLU A 17 -7.86 -2.22 10.56
N PHE A 18 -8.65 -3.16 11.05
CA PHE A 18 -10.11 -3.13 11.04
C PHE A 18 -10.62 -3.13 12.48
N PRO A 19 -10.90 -1.96 13.05
CA PRO A 19 -11.42 -1.86 14.40
C PRO A 19 -12.73 -2.66 14.57
N GLY A 20 -12.80 -3.46 15.64
CA GLY A 20 -13.95 -4.33 15.90
C GLY A 20 -14.10 -5.48 14.89
N SER A 21 -13.03 -5.84 14.19
CA SER A 21 -12.95 -7.00 13.28
C SER A 21 -14.00 -7.00 12.15
N LYS A 22 -14.37 -5.83 11.65
CA LYS A 22 -15.34 -5.67 10.54
C LYS A 22 -14.62 -5.67 9.20
N LEU A 23 -14.26 -6.84 8.71
CA LEU A 23 -13.81 -7.05 7.34
C LEU A 23 -15.03 -7.06 6.41
N THR A 24 -15.02 -6.20 5.39
CA THR A 24 -16.02 -6.22 4.33
C THR A 24 -15.42 -6.75 3.04
N GLY A 25 -16.16 -7.57 2.28
CA GLY A 25 -15.69 -8.22 1.06
C GLY A 25 -15.44 -7.30 -0.14
N THR A 26 -15.43 -5.98 0.07
CA THR A 26 -15.26 -4.99 -1.03
C THR A 26 -13.82 -4.83 -1.51
N ILE A 27 -12.83 -5.29 -0.74
CA ILE A 27 -11.40 -5.13 -1.05
C ILE A 27 -10.94 -6.19 -2.04
N ALA A 28 -11.41 -7.43 -1.89
CA ALA A 28 -10.98 -8.57 -2.69
C ALA A 28 -11.14 -8.35 -4.21
N PRO A 29 -12.30 -7.91 -4.73
CA PRO A 29 -12.46 -7.70 -6.16
C PRO A 29 -11.52 -6.64 -6.74
N ILE A 30 -11.17 -5.62 -5.98
CA ILE A 30 -10.24 -4.56 -6.41
C ILE A 30 -8.82 -5.12 -6.50
N LEU A 31 -8.39 -5.87 -5.50
CA LEU A 31 -7.07 -6.49 -5.50
C LEU A 31 -6.93 -7.52 -6.63
N THR A 32 -7.98 -8.32 -6.85
CA THR A 32 -8.06 -9.27 -7.97
C THR A 32 -7.92 -8.57 -9.32
N ASP A 33 -8.63 -7.46 -9.53
CA ASP A 33 -8.50 -6.66 -10.77
C ASP A 33 -7.06 -6.18 -10.98
N TYR A 34 -6.36 -5.76 -9.95
CA TYR A 34 -4.97 -5.32 -10.07
C TYR A 34 -4.02 -6.46 -10.42
N VAL A 35 -4.25 -7.65 -9.87
CA VAL A 35 -3.48 -8.86 -10.21
C VAL A 35 -3.77 -9.30 -11.65
N ASP A 36 -5.04 -9.37 -12.05
CA ASP A 36 -5.47 -9.78 -13.39
C ASP A 36 -4.94 -8.85 -14.47
N ARG A 37 -4.83 -7.57 -14.18
CA ARG A 37 -4.25 -6.55 -15.07
C ARG A 37 -2.72 -6.54 -15.07
N GLY A 38 -2.08 -7.38 -14.29
CA GLY A 38 -0.62 -7.43 -14.20
C GLY A 38 0.01 -6.17 -13.62
N LEU A 39 -0.71 -5.43 -12.78
CA LEU A 39 -0.18 -4.24 -12.09
C LEU A 39 0.63 -4.62 -10.87
N ILE A 40 0.18 -5.62 -10.12
CA ILE A 40 0.82 -6.13 -8.92
C ILE A 40 0.87 -7.65 -8.93
N ARG A 41 1.75 -8.20 -8.10
CA ARG A 41 1.79 -9.60 -7.71
C ARG A 41 1.77 -9.69 -6.19
N VAL A 42 0.80 -10.39 -5.63
CA VAL A 42 0.73 -10.63 -4.20
C VAL A 42 1.80 -11.65 -3.83
N LEU A 43 2.66 -11.29 -2.89
CA LEU A 43 3.76 -12.13 -2.41
C LEU A 43 3.42 -12.77 -1.07
N ASP A 44 2.71 -12.06 -0.21
CA ASP A 44 2.27 -12.57 1.09
C ASP A 44 0.99 -11.86 1.55
N LEU A 45 0.08 -12.60 2.14
CA LEU A 45 -1.17 -12.10 2.68
C LEU A 45 -1.52 -12.82 3.98
N LEU A 46 -1.48 -12.09 5.06
CA LEU A 46 -1.69 -12.62 6.40
C LEU A 46 -2.80 -11.86 7.11
N PHE A 47 -3.61 -12.57 7.87
CA PHE A 47 -4.61 -11.97 8.75
C PHE A 47 -4.19 -12.13 10.20
N LEU A 48 -4.36 -11.05 10.95
CA LEU A 48 -4.11 -10.99 12.39
C LEU A 48 -5.41 -10.66 13.11
N LYS A 49 -5.66 -11.36 14.20
CA LYS A 49 -6.71 -11.02 15.14
C LYS A 49 -6.10 -10.85 16.52
N LYS A 50 -6.37 -9.72 17.15
CA LYS A 50 -5.92 -9.44 18.51
C LYS A 50 -7.12 -9.39 19.44
N ASP A 51 -7.11 -10.25 20.44
CA ASP A 51 -8.16 -10.30 21.45
C ASP A 51 -8.01 -9.14 22.47
N GLU A 52 -9.05 -8.88 23.26
CA GLU A 52 -9.05 -7.79 24.23
C GLU A 52 -8.02 -7.95 25.36
N ASP A 53 -7.57 -9.19 25.60
CA ASP A 53 -6.53 -9.51 26.58
C ASP A 53 -5.09 -9.29 26.04
N GLY A 54 -4.97 -8.91 24.76
CA GLY A 54 -3.69 -8.65 24.09
C GLY A 54 -3.07 -9.89 23.43
N SER A 55 -3.66 -11.07 23.60
CA SER A 55 -3.27 -12.25 22.83
C SER A 55 -3.61 -12.07 21.34
N PHE A 56 -2.81 -12.63 20.46
CA PHE A 56 -3.06 -12.54 19.02
C PHE A 56 -2.94 -13.90 18.35
N GLU A 57 -3.68 -14.04 17.28
CA GLU A 57 -3.60 -15.18 16.37
C GLU A 57 -3.33 -14.65 14.95
N ALA A 58 -2.34 -15.25 14.30
CA ALA A 58 -2.13 -15.09 12.87
C ALA A 58 -2.76 -16.27 12.15
N PHE A 59 -3.53 -16.00 11.12
CA PHE A 59 -4.15 -17.06 10.34
C PHE A 59 -4.09 -16.74 8.85
N GLU A 60 -3.77 -17.75 8.08
CA GLU A 60 -4.02 -17.76 6.66
C GLU A 60 -5.47 -18.19 6.45
N VAL A 61 -6.14 -17.63 5.47
CA VAL A 61 -7.50 -18.06 5.14
C VAL A 61 -7.42 -19.46 4.56
N THR A 62 -7.61 -20.47 5.41
CA THR A 62 -7.54 -21.88 5.02
C THR A 62 -8.88 -22.49 4.61
N ASP A 63 -9.99 -21.88 5.01
CA ASP A 63 -11.32 -22.39 4.73
C ASP A 63 -12.10 -21.48 3.78
N PRO A 64 -12.34 -21.93 2.52
CA PRO A 64 -13.09 -21.15 1.54
C PRO A 64 -14.59 -21.06 1.86
N GLU A 65 -15.10 -21.78 2.86
CA GLU A 65 -16.53 -21.79 3.17
C GLU A 65 -16.93 -20.74 4.23
N GLU A 66 -15.99 -20.21 5.04
CA GLU A 66 -16.33 -19.27 6.12
C GLU A 66 -16.48 -17.81 5.68
N ASP A 67 -15.78 -17.38 4.63
CA ASP A 67 -16.00 -16.06 4.01
C ASP A 67 -15.50 -16.08 2.56
N THR A 68 -16.40 -15.99 1.61
CA THR A 68 -16.08 -16.00 0.18
C THR A 68 -15.13 -14.89 -0.23
N ALA A 69 -15.18 -13.74 0.43
CA ALA A 69 -14.31 -12.61 0.15
C ALA A 69 -12.85 -12.86 0.56
N LEU A 70 -12.62 -13.53 1.68
CA LEU A 70 -11.28 -13.91 2.13
C LEU A 70 -10.71 -15.07 1.29
N GLY A 71 -11.55 -16.00 0.88
CA GLY A 71 -11.16 -17.11 -0.01
C GLY A 71 -10.68 -16.61 -1.38
N GLU A 72 -11.30 -15.58 -1.93
CA GLU A 72 -10.87 -14.95 -3.17
C GLU A 72 -9.48 -14.30 -3.02
N LEU A 73 -9.20 -13.66 -1.89
CA LEU A 73 -7.89 -13.05 -1.63
C LEU A 73 -6.77 -14.10 -1.54
N ARG A 74 -7.04 -15.25 -0.94
CA ARG A 74 -6.07 -16.35 -0.87
C ARG A 74 -5.63 -16.85 -2.25
N ALA A 75 -6.57 -16.92 -3.19
CA ALA A 75 -6.27 -17.36 -4.55
C ALA A 75 -5.26 -16.44 -5.27
N LEU A 76 -5.01 -15.25 -4.74
CA LEU A 76 -4.04 -14.28 -5.28
C LEU A 76 -2.62 -14.53 -4.80
N GLU A 77 -2.41 -15.29 -3.71
CA GLU A 77 -1.06 -15.59 -3.22
C GLU A 77 -0.28 -16.43 -4.23
N THR A 78 0.97 -16.06 -4.41
CA THR A 78 1.89 -16.81 -5.24
C THR A 78 2.67 -17.83 -4.42
N GLU A 79 3.37 -18.77 -5.09
CA GLU A 79 4.25 -19.75 -4.44
C GLU A 79 5.45 -19.10 -3.68
N MET A 80 5.60 -17.79 -3.76
CA MET A 80 6.64 -17.02 -3.05
C MET A 80 6.19 -16.54 -1.67
N ALA A 81 5.04 -17.04 -1.16
CA ALA A 81 4.56 -16.79 0.19
C ALA A 81 5.63 -17.11 1.26
N MET A 82 5.52 -16.48 2.43
CA MET A 82 6.43 -16.59 3.58
C MET A 82 7.62 -15.62 3.56
N ILE A 83 7.40 -14.40 3.09
CA ILE A 83 8.38 -13.30 3.22
C ILE A 83 8.45 -12.81 4.67
N LEU A 84 7.32 -12.85 5.38
CA LEU A 84 7.23 -12.43 6.78
C LEU A 84 7.65 -13.58 7.71
N SER A 85 8.60 -13.29 8.60
CA SER A 85 8.99 -14.22 9.66
C SER A 85 7.98 -14.18 10.82
N GLU A 86 8.02 -15.19 11.70
CA GLU A 86 7.22 -15.20 12.93
C GLU A 86 7.50 -13.97 13.82
N GLN A 87 8.73 -13.46 13.81
CA GLN A 87 9.10 -12.26 14.56
C GLN A 87 8.46 -11.00 13.93
N ASP A 88 8.48 -10.88 12.59
CA ASP A 88 7.82 -9.78 11.90
C ASP A 88 6.33 -9.76 12.22
N VAL A 89 5.69 -10.92 12.24
CA VAL A 89 4.26 -11.07 12.58
C VAL A 89 3.99 -10.64 14.03
N ALA A 90 4.86 -11.02 14.96
CA ALA A 90 4.73 -10.61 16.36
C ALA A 90 4.88 -9.09 16.52
N ASP A 91 5.88 -8.50 15.88
CA ASP A 91 6.13 -7.06 15.91
C ASP A 91 4.95 -6.27 15.30
N LEU A 92 4.37 -6.78 14.21
CA LEU A 92 3.19 -6.20 13.59
C LEU A 92 1.95 -6.30 14.51
N ALA A 93 1.78 -7.43 15.20
CA ALA A 93 0.66 -7.61 16.14
C ALA A 93 0.72 -6.62 17.32
N GLU A 94 1.90 -6.14 17.71
CA GLU A 94 2.04 -5.11 18.74
C GLU A 94 1.45 -3.76 18.32
N THR A 95 1.44 -3.47 17.02
CA THR A 95 0.91 -2.20 16.48
C THR A 95 -0.60 -2.15 16.39
N ILE A 96 -1.28 -3.29 16.53
CA ILE A 96 -2.73 -3.43 16.38
C ILE A 96 -3.41 -3.22 17.74
N GLU A 97 -4.53 -2.51 17.76
CA GLU A 97 -5.35 -2.28 18.95
C GLU A 97 -6.00 -3.58 19.43
N PRO A 98 -6.10 -3.83 20.77
CA PRO A 98 -6.86 -4.96 21.29
C PRO A 98 -8.32 -4.95 20.81
N GLY A 99 -8.87 -6.12 20.50
CA GLY A 99 -10.22 -6.28 19.96
C GLY A 99 -10.36 -5.98 18.48
N SER A 100 -9.24 -5.75 17.77
CA SER A 100 -9.20 -5.48 16.33
C SER A 100 -8.64 -6.64 15.54
N SER A 101 -8.92 -6.61 14.24
CA SER A 101 -8.25 -7.48 13.25
C SER A 101 -7.44 -6.63 12.29
N ALA A 102 -6.43 -7.22 11.66
CA ALA A 102 -5.66 -6.57 10.63
C ALA A 102 -5.35 -7.53 9.48
N ALA A 103 -5.14 -6.95 8.31
CA ALA A 103 -4.57 -7.65 7.17
C ALA A 103 -3.19 -7.07 6.86
N VAL A 104 -2.22 -7.96 6.68
CA VAL A 104 -0.87 -7.63 6.22
C VAL A 104 -0.77 -8.07 4.77
N LEU A 105 -0.46 -7.15 3.89
CA LEU A 105 -0.29 -7.41 2.47
C LEU A 105 1.12 -7.02 2.04
N VAL A 106 1.82 -7.96 1.40
CA VAL A 106 3.12 -7.74 0.75
C VAL A 106 2.93 -7.98 -0.74
N TRP A 107 3.34 -7.02 -1.56
CA TRP A 107 3.18 -7.14 -3.01
C TRP A 107 4.34 -6.54 -3.78
N GLU A 108 4.58 -7.10 -4.96
CA GLU A 108 5.48 -6.55 -5.96
C GLU A 108 4.71 -5.63 -6.92
N ASN A 109 5.28 -4.50 -7.23
CA ASN A 109 4.75 -3.57 -8.22
C ASN A 109 5.27 -3.93 -9.61
N LEU A 110 4.57 -4.79 -10.33
CA LEU A 110 4.97 -5.26 -11.66
C LEU A 110 5.05 -4.11 -12.67
N TRP A 111 4.16 -3.12 -12.57
CA TRP A 111 4.17 -1.95 -13.43
C TRP A 111 5.47 -1.14 -13.34
N ALA A 112 6.15 -1.19 -12.19
CA ALA A 112 7.38 -0.45 -11.93
C ALA A 112 8.66 -1.26 -12.22
N ALA A 113 8.56 -2.55 -12.54
CA ALA A 113 9.71 -3.40 -12.81
C ALA A 113 10.62 -2.86 -13.94
N PRO A 114 10.10 -2.41 -15.11
CA PRO A 114 10.94 -1.87 -16.16
C PRO A 114 11.68 -0.59 -15.72
N PHE A 115 11.02 0.27 -14.92
CA PHE A 115 11.66 1.46 -14.37
C PHE A 115 12.78 1.10 -13.40
N GLY A 116 12.54 0.16 -12.48
CA GLY A 116 13.55 -0.34 -11.54
C GLY A 116 14.76 -0.94 -12.25
N ALA A 117 14.56 -1.72 -13.30
CA ALA A 117 15.63 -2.28 -14.14
C ALA A 117 16.45 -1.15 -14.80
N ALA A 118 15.78 -0.15 -15.38
CA ALA A 118 16.46 0.98 -16.01
C ALA A 118 17.32 1.77 -15.02
N VAL A 119 16.83 1.99 -13.80
CA VAL A 119 17.59 2.65 -12.72
C VAL A 119 18.84 1.84 -12.37
N ARG A 120 18.73 0.52 -12.18
CA ARG A 120 19.87 -0.35 -11.87
C ARG A 120 20.90 -0.35 -13.00
N HIS A 121 20.47 -0.46 -14.25
CA HIS A 121 21.36 -0.43 -15.41
C HIS A 121 22.08 0.91 -15.57
N ALA A 122 21.49 2.01 -15.13
CA ALA A 122 22.12 3.33 -15.10
C ALA A 122 23.07 3.53 -13.90
N GLY A 123 23.27 2.50 -13.06
CA GLY A 123 24.09 2.59 -11.84
C GLY A 123 23.40 3.30 -10.67
N GLY A 124 22.09 3.50 -10.76
CA GLY A 124 21.28 4.06 -9.68
C GLY A 124 20.98 3.05 -8.58
N GLN A 125 20.75 3.54 -7.39
CA GLN A 125 20.32 2.75 -6.23
C GLN A 125 19.26 3.50 -5.44
N LEU A 126 18.38 2.77 -4.76
CA LEU A 126 17.38 3.35 -3.88
C LEU A 126 18.06 3.99 -2.67
N ALA A 127 17.92 5.30 -2.52
CA ALA A 127 18.44 6.04 -1.37
C ALA A 127 17.39 6.23 -0.28
N ALA A 128 16.12 6.43 -0.67
CA ALA A 128 15.00 6.57 0.26
C ALA A 128 13.69 6.23 -0.44
N SER A 129 12.72 5.78 0.32
CA SER A 129 11.35 5.55 -0.12
C SER A 129 10.37 5.91 0.99
N GLY A 130 9.10 6.13 0.64
CA GLY A 130 8.06 6.40 1.62
C GLY A 130 6.70 6.58 0.94
N ARG A 131 5.65 6.60 1.78
CA ARG A 131 4.29 6.95 1.35
C ARG A 131 3.94 8.34 1.86
N ILE A 132 3.43 9.17 0.98
CA ILE A 132 2.94 10.49 1.35
C ILE A 132 1.44 10.34 1.63
N PRO A 133 0.94 10.71 2.82
CA PRO A 133 -0.50 10.67 3.11
C PRO A 133 -1.27 11.56 2.12
N ILE A 134 -2.41 11.06 1.65
CA ILE A 134 -3.21 11.80 0.65
C ILE A 134 -3.62 13.18 1.14
N GLN A 135 -3.85 13.36 2.44
CA GLN A 135 -4.17 14.65 3.05
C GLN A 135 -3.03 15.65 2.91
N ALA A 136 -1.78 15.20 2.98
CA ALA A 136 -0.61 16.06 2.75
C ALA A 136 -0.50 16.49 1.29
N VAL A 137 -0.84 15.61 0.35
CA VAL A 137 -0.89 15.94 -1.08
C VAL A 137 -1.98 16.95 -1.37
N ILE A 138 -3.18 16.76 -0.83
CA ILE A 138 -4.30 17.69 -0.99
C ILE A 138 -3.93 19.07 -0.43
N ALA A 139 -3.39 19.13 0.78
CA ALA A 139 -2.96 20.38 1.40
C ALA A 139 -1.91 21.12 0.59
N ALA A 140 -0.97 20.41 -0.03
CA ALA A 140 0.04 21.00 -0.91
C ALA A 140 -0.59 21.61 -2.18
N ILE A 141 -1.56 20.90 -2.79
CA ILE A 141 -2.28 21.39 -3.98
C ILE A 141 -3.09 22.64 -3.64
N GLU A 142 -3.78 22.65 -2.50
CA GLU A 142 -4.57 23.80 -2.06
C GLU A 142 -3.70 25.02 -1.74
N ALA A 143 -2.52 24.83 -1.14
CA ALA A 143 -1.57 25.89 -0.88
C ALA A 143 -1.04 26.51 -2.18
N ASP A 144 -0.67 25.70 -3.16
CA ASP A 144 -0.20 26.15 -4.46
C ASP A 144 -1.27 26.94 -5.22
N ALA A 145 -2.52 26.49 -5.16
CA ALA A 145 -3.67 27.19 -5.76
C ALA A 145 -3.90 28.57 -5.10
N ALA A 146 -3.75 28.68 -3.76
CA ALA A 146 -3.90 29.92 -3.02
C ALA A 146 -2.77 30.92 -3.35
N GLU A 147 -1.52 30.45 -3.42
CA GLU A 147 -0.38 31.30 -3.83
C GLU A 147 -0.54 31.83 -5.26
N THR A 148 -1.02 30.98 -6.17
CA THR A 148 -1.27 31.37 -7.57
C THR A 148 -2.37 32.43 -7.66
N ALA A 149 -3.46 32.29 -6.89
CA ALA A 149 -4.54 33.27 -6.85
C ALA A 149 -4.06 34.62 -6.29
N GLU A 150 -3.30 34.62 -5.20
CA GLU A 150 -2.73 35.85 -4.60
C GLU A 150 -1.77 36.55 -5.56
N ALA A 151 -0.91 35.81 -6.24
CA ALA A 151 -0.01 36.36 -7.24
C ALA A 151 -0.77 37.00 -8.41
N ALA A 152 -1.88 36.38 -8.86
CA ALA A 152 -2.73 36.93 -9.91
C ALA A 152 -3.44 38.23 -9.47
N GLU A 153 -3.92 38.32 -8.24
CA GLU A 153 -4.54 39.52 -7.67
C GLU A 153 -3.54 40.67 -7.57
N LEU A 154 -2.31 40.41 -7.08
CA LEU A 154 -1.25 41.38 -6.98
C LEU A 154 -0.83 41.90 -8.37
N ALA A 155 -0.72 41.04 -9.36
CA ALA A 155 -0.44 41.42 -10.74
C ALA A 155 -1.53 42.29 -11.35
N ALA A 156 -2.80 41.95 -11.09
CA ALA A 156 -3.94 42.75 -11.54
C ALA A 156 -3.98 44.14 -10.88
N ALA A 157 -3.70 44.23 -9.59
CA ALA A 157 -3.64 45.49 -8.84
C ALA A 157 -2.50 46.40 -9.35
N ALA A 158 -1.35 45.84 -9.68
CA ALA A 158 -0.21 46.58 -10.21
C ALA A 158 -0.47 47.17 -11.62
N GLN A 159 -1.32 46.54 -12.42
CA GLN A 159 -1.73 47.02 -13.74
C GLN A 159 -2.71 48.18 -13.67
N THR A 160 -3.56 48.23 -12.64
CA THR A 160 -4.53 49.33 -12.44
C THR A 160 -3.88 50.60 -11.93
N ASP A 161 -2.74 50.53 -11.22
CA ASP A 161 -2.01 51.69 -10.70
C ASP A 161 -1.15 52.43 -11.77
N GLN A 162 -0.94 51.81 -12.92
CA GLN A 162 -0.18 52.41 -14.04
C GLN A 162 -1.06 53.09 -15.10
N GLY A 163 -2.36 53.18 -14.90
CA GLY A 163 -3.33 53.67 -15.87
C GLY A 163 -3.91 55.08 -15.59
N ASP A 164 -3.37 55.87 -14.65
CA ASP A 164 -3.85 57.24 -14.35
C ASP A 164 -2.83 58.32 -14.69
#